data_33683e9448cbd326add7512e7b01346f
#
_entry.id   33683e9448cbd326add7512e7b01346f
#
_cell.length_a   1.000
_cell.length_b   1.000
_cell.length_c   1.000
_cell.angle_alpha   90.00
_cell.angle_beta   90.00
_cell.angle_gamma   90.00
#
_symmetry.space_group_name_H-M   'P 1'
#
loop_
_entity.id
_entity.type
_entity.pdbx_description
1 polymer ?
#
loop_
_entity_poly.entity_id
_entity_poly.type
_entity_poly.pdbx_seq_one_letter_code
_entity_poly.pdbx_strand_id
1 'polypeptide(L)'
;MPATHPTRWGTKAASLYDKGYAARYRSHDDGLAGTAAYDGFVAWLQEVCGRCAAPFDALDLGCGTGRYFCALRGVRALVAIDASEAMLAQARHPLHQDQVTVAAVTMVHGDLMSHEFAAGQFDLVYSIGVLAEHVPLQPPLVARVQRWLRPGGRFAFSTVHPDSRSIPQTPARRLGSSIAPWLPGPLRRHLRDRVLAGGLYADEDRVRELFASGWAIESLVRLESEAHLHCLCVARKAIV
;
A
#
# COMPACT_ATOMS: atom_id res chain seq x y z
N MET A 1 18.99 4.44 17.45
CA MET A 1 17.51 4.37 17.44
C MET A 1 17.11 3.19 18.32
N PRO A 2 16.17 3.30 19.26
CA PRO A 2 15.71 2.14 19.99
C PRO A 2 15.08 1.15 19.01
N ALA A 3 15.41 -0.15 19.14
CA ALA A 3 14.84 -1.20 18.35
C ALA A 3 13.32 -1.23 18.59
N THR A 4 12.52 -0.92 17.57
CA THR A 4 11.07 -1.02 17.65
C THR A 4 10.70 -2.49 17.62
N HIS A 5 9.96 -2.95 18.64
CA HIS A 5 9.47 -4.32 18.65
C HIS A 5 8.46 -4.51 17.51
N PRO A 6 8.52 -5.63 16.77
CA PRO A 6 7.56 -5.90 15.70
C PRO A 6 6.15 -6.02 16.27
N THR A 7 5.18 -5.49 15.53
CA THR A 7 3.75 -5.68 15.85
C THR A 7 3.31 -7.09 15.46
N ARG A 8 2.08 -7.48 15.88
CA ARG A 8 1.50 -8.76 15.43
C ARG A 8 1.46 -8.90 13.90
N TRP A 9 1.36 -7.78 13.18
CA TRP A 9 1.32 -7.74 11.72
C TRP A 9 2.70 -8.00 11.12
N GLY A 10 3.73 -7.32 11.64
CA GLY A 10 5.11 -7.54 11.22
C GLY A 10 5.58 -8.96 11.53
N THR A 11 5.26 -9.51 12.72
CA THR A 11 5.56 -10.89 13.07
C THR A 11 4.87 -11.88 12.12
N LYS A 12 3.58 -11.66 11.82
CA LYS A 12 2.84 -12.49 10.87
C LYS A 12 3.43 -12.41 9.46
N ALA A 13 3.76 -11.22 8.99
CA ALA A 13 4.37 -11.04 7.67
C ALA A 13 5.73 -11.75 7.59
N ALA A 14 6.61 -11.55 8.57
CA ALA A 14 7.93 -12.18 8.59
C ALA A 14 7.84 -13.73 8.61
N SER A 15 6.86 -14.30 9.29
CA SER A 15 6.66 -15.75 9.32
C SER A 15 6.03 -16.33 8.04
N LEU A 16 5.14 -15.57 7.41
CA LEU A 16 4.46 -15.98 6.16
C LEU A 16 5.41 -15.91 4.97
N TYR A 17 6.20 -14.84 4.90
CA TYR A 17 7.09 -14.54 3.78
C TYR A 17 8.52 -15.06 4.07
N ASP A 18 8.65 -16.36 4.36
CA ASP A 18 9.94 -17.03 4.52
C ASP A 18 10.68 -17.19 3.18
N LYS A 19 11.89 -17.77 3.22
CA LYS A 19 12.72 -17.97 2.01
C LYS A 19 12.02 -18.79 0.92
N GLY A 20 11.31 -19.83 1.31
CA GLY A 20 10.59 -20.70 0.36
C GLY A 20 9.41 -19.97 -0.29
N TYR A 21 8.69 -19.16 0.48
CA TYR A 21 7.62 -18.33 -0.02
C TYR A 21 8.16 -17.23 -0.93
N ALA A 22 9.23 -16.52 -0.53
CA ALA A 22 9.83 -15.43 -1.31
C ALA A 22 10.29 -15.90 -2.70
N ALA A 23 10.89 -17.10 -2.79
CA ALA A 23 11.28 -17.67 -4.06
C ALA A 23 10.08 -17.97 -4.98
N ARG A 24 8.99 -18.56 -4.43
CA ARG A 24 7.75 -18.81 -5.18
C ARG A 24 7.07 -17.50 -5.58
N TYR A 25 7.08 -16.50 -4.70
CA TYR A 25 6.52 -15.19 -4.96
C TYR A 25 7.24 -14.49 -6.10
N ARG A 26 8.58 -14.61 -6.16
CA ARG A 26 9.36 -14.10 -7.28
C ARG A 26 8.98 -14.77 -8.61
N SER A 27 8.82 -16.09 -8.63
CA SER A 27 8.35 -16.80 -9.83
C SER A 27 6.93 -16.38 -10.23
N HIS A 28 6.08 -16.07 -9.25
CA HIS A 28 4.76 -15.50 -9.51
C HIS A 28 4.87 -14.09 -10.12
N ASP A 29 5.77 -13.24 -9.62
CA ASP A 29 6.01 -11.91 -10.18
C ASP A 29 6.43 -11.96 -11.64
N ASP A 30 7.31 -12.91 -12.00
CA ASP A 30 7.74 -13.12 -13.38
C ASP A 30 6.54 -13.49 -14.29
N GLY A 31 5.55 -14.22 -13.75
CA GLY A 31 4.33 -14.58 -14.46
C GLY A 31 3.29 -13.44 -14.55
N LEU A 32 3.38 -12.43 -13.69
CA LEU A 32 2.47 -11.28 -13.73
C LEU A 32 2.88 -10.21 -14.74
N ALA A 33 4.16 -10.17 -15.10
CA ALA A 33 4.68 -9.21 -16.08
C ALA A 33 3.90 -9.31 -17.40
N GLY A 34 3.35 -8.17 -17.85
CA GLY A 34 2.50 -8.10 -19.05
C GLY A 34 1.03 -8.47 -18.83
N THR A 35 0.59 -8.75 -17.60
CA THR A 35 -0.85 -8.79 -17.31
C THR A 35 -1.43 -7.38 -17.22
N ALA A 36 -2.69 -7.23 -17.65
CA ALA A 36 -3.37 -5.93 -17.60
C ALA A 36 -3.37 -5.29 -16.21
N ALA A 37 -3.47 -6.11 -15.15
CA ALA A 37 -3.43 -5.61 -13.78
C ALA A 37 -2.04 -5.08 -13.40
N TYR A 38 -0.98 -5.82 -13.71
CA TYR A 38 0.40 -5.38 -13.47
C TYR A 38 0.70 -4.08 -14.22
N ASP A 39 0.39 -4.05 -15.52
CA ASP A 39 0.60 -2.87 -16.37
C ASP A 39 -0.21 -1.67 -15.87
N GLY A 40 -1.43 -1.91 -15.37
CA GLY A 40 -2.25 -0.89 -14.73
C GLY A 40 -1.61 -0.28 -13.48
N PHE A 41 -1.02 -1.09 -12.59
CA PHE A 41 -0.28 -0.59 -11.43
C PHE A 41 1.00 0.16 -11.84
N VAL A 42 1.74 -0.34 -12.83
CA VAL A 42 2.93 0.32 -13.35
C VAL A 42 2.58 1.69 -13.93
N ALA A 43 1.57 1.77 -14.79
CA ALA A 43 1.11 3.02 -15.39
C ALA A 43 0.63 4.02 -14.33
N TRP A 44 -0.15 3.54 -13.34
CA TRP A 44 -0.62 4.36 -12.24
C TRP A 44 0.55 4.92 -11.41
N LEU A 45 1.54 4.10 -11.05
CA LEU A 45 2.68 4.59 -10.26
C LEU A 45 3.55 5.57 -11.06
N GLN A 46 3.70 5.37 -12.37
CA GLN A 46 4.37 6.33 -13.25
C GLN A 46 3.64 7.68 -13.29
N GLU A 47 2.30 7.67 -13.37
CA GLU A 47 1.49 8.87 -13.30
C GLU A 47 1.66 9.59 -11.95
N VAL A 48 1.67 8.83 -10.84
CA VAL A 48 1.95 9.38 -9.49
C VAL A 48 3.32 10.05 -9.43
N CYS A 49 4.36 9.41 -9.98
CA CYS A 49 5.69 10.01 -10.08
C CYS A 49 5.68 11.32 -10.87
N GLY A 50 4.92 11.37 -11.98
CA GLY A 50 4.76 12.58 -12.80
C GLY A 50 4.11 13.76 -12.09
N ARG A 51 3.43 13.53 -10.97
CA ARG A 51 2.86 14.59 -10.11
C ARG A 51 3.88 15.15 -9.09
N CYS A 52 5.05 14.54 -8.94
CA CYS A 52 6.12 14.99 -8.05
C CYS A 52 7.14 15.82 -8.82
N ALA A 53 7.65 16.89 -8.19
CA ALA A 53 8.73 17.68 -8.79
C ALA A 53 10.06 16.91 -8.70
N ALA A 54 10.54 16.42 -9.83
CA ALA A 54 11.78 15.65 -9.92
C ALA A 54 13.01 16.57 -9.82
N PRO A 55 14.14 16.10 -9.21
CA PRO A 55 14.28 14.81 -8.53
C PRO A 55 13.70 14.82 -7.12
N PHE A 56 13.10 13.71 -6.68
CA PHE A 56 12.44 13.59 -5.38
C PHE A 56 12.82 12.32 -4.62
N ASP A 57 12.51 12.28 -3.30
CA ASP A 57 12.79 11.15 -2.42
C ASP A 57 11.49 10.38 -2.15
N ALA A 58 11.56 9.04 -2.23
CA ALA A 58 10.42 8.16 -2.07
C ALA A 58 10.61 7.11 -0.97
N LEU A 59 9.49 6.65 -0.40
CA LEU A 59 9.41 5.52 0.53
C LEU A 59 8.41 4.49 0.00
N ASP A 60 8.85 3.23 -0.11
CA ASP A 60 8.00 2.08 -0.39
C ASP A 60 7.66 1.33 0.90
N LEU A 61 6.38 1.28 1.28
CA LEU A 61 5.88 0.60 2.47
C LEU A 61 5.44 -0.82 2.13
N GLY A 62 6.24 -1.81 2.50
CA GLY A 62 6.02 -3.22 2.18
C GLY A 62 6.47 -3.52 0.75
N CYS A 63 7.74 -3.27 0.46
CA CYS A 63 8.27 -3.35 -0.90
C CYS A 63 8.30 -4.76 -1.49
N GLY A 64 8.19 -5.80 -0.65
CA GLY A 64 8.24 -7.19 -1.09
C GLY A 64 9.51 -7.49 -1.89
N THR A 65 9.34 -7.97 -3.13
CA THR A 65 10.41 -8.30 -4.06
C THR A 65 10.92 -7.11 -4.89
N GLY A 66 10.43 -5.89 -4.64
CA GLY A 66 10.74 -4.71 -5.45
C GLY A 66 10.04 -4.70 -6.82
N ARG A 67 8.92 -5.42 -6.96
CA ARG A 67 8.16 -5.61 -8.20
C ARG A 67 7.92 -4.32 -8.99
N TYR A 68 7.69 -3.20 -8.30
CA TYR A 68 7.31 -1.93 -8.93
C TYR A 68 8.45 -0.90 -9.01
N PHE A 69 9.70 -1.27 -8.66
CA PHE A 69 10.83 -0.32 -8.75
C PHE A 69 11.07 0.15 -10.18
N CYS A 70 10.80 -0.69 -11.18
CA CYS A 70 10.88 -0.34 -12.60
C CYS A 70 9.86 0.73 -13.03
N ALA A 71 8.79 0.97 -12.26
CA ALA A 71 7.79 1.99 -12.54
C ALA A 71 8.21 3.39 -12.07
N LEU A 72 9.18 3.49 -11.15
CA LEU A 72 9.59 4.76 -10.57
C LEU A 72 10.31 5.65 -11.58
N ARG A 73 9.91 6.90 -11.67
CA ARG A 73 10.49 7.92 -12.56
C ARG A 73 10.81 9.18 -11.76
N GLY A 74 11.99 9.75 -11.99
CA GLY A 74 12.42 10.96 -11.30
C GLY A 74 12.76 10.79 -9.82
N VAL A 75 12.78 9.57 -9.30
CA VAL A 75 13.15 9.26 -7.92
C VAL A 75 14.68 9.33 -7.77
N ARG A 76 15.15 10.20 -6.91
CA ARG A 76 16.58 10.34 -6.56
C ARG A 76 17.00 9.26 -5.57
N ALA A 77 16.26 9.12 -4.48
CA ALA A 77 16.51 8.14 -3.44
C ALA A 77 15.21 7.42 -3.05
N LEU A 78 15.28 6.09 -3.02
CA LEU A 78 14.22 5.22 -2.56
C LEU A 78 14.63 4.57 -1.24
N VAL A 79 13.81 4.70 -0.22
CA VAL A 79 13.85 3.82 0.95
C VAL A 79 12.77 2.77 0.77
N ALA A 80 13.12 1.50 0.90
CA ALA A 80 12.20 0.37 0.71
C ALA A 80 12.18 -0.47 1.99
N ILE A 81 11.04 -0.51 2.69
CA ILE A 81 10.88 -1.25 3.94
C ILE A 81 10.02 -2.49 3.75
N ASP A 82 10.47 -3.62 4.30
CA ASP A 82 9.68 -4.84 4.42
C ASP A 82 10.00 -5.58 5.73
N ALA A 83 9.01 -6.30 6.26
CA ALA A 83 9.16 -7.10 7.48
C ALA A 83 9.87 -8.44 7.24
N SER A 84 10.02 -8.86 5.98
CA SER A 84 10.69 -10.10 5.58
C SER A 84 12.06 -9.83 4.98
N GLU A 85 13.11 -10.29 5.65
CA GLU A 85 14.47 -10.26 5.09
C GLU A 85 14.58 -11.08 3.80
N ALA A 86 13.80 -12.16 3.68
CA ALA A 86 13.78 -12.98 2.47
C ALA A 86 13.20 -12.22 1.28
N MET A 87 12.17 -11.40 1.48
CA MET A 87 11.62 -10.52 0.44
C MET A 87 12.62 -9.43 0.06
N LEU A 88 13.27 -8.80 1.04
CA LEU A 88 14.32 -7.80 0.78
C LEU A 88 15.50 -8.40 0.01
N ALA A 89 15.85 -9.66 0.25
CA ALA A 89 16.89 -10.34 -0.52
C ALA A 89 16.50 -10.46 -2.01
N GLN A 90 15.22 -10.68 -2.33
CA GLN A 90 14.72 -10.66 -3.70
C GLN A 90 14.68 -9.23 -4.28
N ALA A 91 14.32 -8.24 -3.46
CA ALA A 91 14.24 -6.84 -3.89
C ALA A 91 15.60 -6.23 -4.30
N ARG A 92 16.72 -6.83 -3.86
CA ARG A 92 18.07 -6.44 -4.34
C ARG A 92 18.27 -6.74 -5.82
N HIS A 93 17.47 -7.65 -6.38
CA HIS A 93 17.43 -8.00 -7.80
C HIS A 93 15.97 -7.91 -8.30
N PRO A 94 15.42 -6.69 -8.40
CA PRO A 94 14.00 -6.50 -8.66
C PRO A 94 13.61 -6.96 -10.08
N LEU A 95 12.30 -7.17 -10.29
CA LEU A 95 11.75 -7.43 -11.62
C LEU A 95 12.09 -6.25 -12.54
N HIS A 96 12.47 -6.55 -13.80
CA HIS A 96 12.90 -5.54 -14.78
C HIS A 96 14.01 -4.61 -14.25
N GLN A 97 15.03 -5.20 -13.63
CA GLN A 97 16.16 -4.46 -13.04
C GLN A 97 16.84 -3.49 -14.01
N ASP A 98 16.89 -3.85 -15.29
CA ASP A 98 17.39 -3.03 -16.40
C ASP A 98 16.58 -1.74 -16.62
N GLN A 99 15.32 -1.70 -16.18
CA GLN A 99 14.43 -0.54 -16.28
C GLN A 99 14.38 0.32 -15.00
N VAL A 100 15.06 -0.10 -13.94
CA VAL A 100 15.11 0.65 -12.68
C VAL A 100 16.02 1.86 -12.84
N THR A 101 15.45 3.06 -12.76
CA THR A 101 16.16 4.34 -12.96
C THR A 101 16.45 5.08 -11.65
N VAL A 102 16.13 4.48 -10.51
CA VAL A 102 16.36 5.07 -9.18
C VAL A 102 17.88 5.13 -8.89
N ALA A 103 18.40 6.30 -8.56
CA ALA A 103 19.84 6.49 -8.38
C ALA A 103 20.38 5.80 -7.12
N ALA A 104 19.59 5.77 -6.02
CA ALA A 104 19.99 5.15 -4.77
C ALA A 104 18.79 4.41 -4.13
N VAL A 105 18.99 3.14 -3.77
CA VAL A 105 17.98 2.33 -3.06
C VAL A 105 18.55 1.87 -1.72
N THR A 106 17.83 2.20 -0.64
CA THR A 106 18.14 1.76 0.73
C THR A 106 17.09 0.77 1.20
N MET A 107 17.50 -0.47 1.47
CA MET A 107 16.62 -1.51 2.01
C MET A 107 16.59 -1.44 3.53
N VAL A 108 15.38 -1.46 4.10
CA VAL A 108 15.15 -1.44 5.55
C VAL A 108 14.38 -2.69 5.96
N HIS A 109 15.00 -3.54 6.78
CA HIS A 109 14.29 -4.63 7.43
C HIS A 109 13.54 -4.10 8.63
N GLY A 110 12.21 -4.08 8.58
CA GLY A 110 11.41 -3.52 9.66
C GLY A 110 9.90 -3.64 9.43
N ASP A 111 9.17 -3.56 10.53
CA ASP A 111 7.70 -3.56 10.51
C ASP A 111 7.19 -2.15 10.24
N LEU A 112 6.54 -1.97 9.10
CA LEU A 112 5.95 -0.68 8.69
C LEU A 112 4.94 -0.12 9.70
N MET A 113 4.36 -0.97 10.56
CA MET A 113 3.42 -0.54 11.61
C MET A 113 4.10 0.05 12.85
N SER A 114 5.39 -0.15 13.03
CA SER A 114 6.13 0.35 14.19
C SER A 114 7.40 1.11 13.84
N HIS A 115 7.95 0.94 12.63
CA HIS A 115 9.16 1.65 12.19
C HIS A 115 8.91 3.16 12.05
N GLU A 116 9.86 3.99 12.47
CA GLU A 116 9.78 5.44 12.38
C GLU A 116 10.82 6.00 11.42
N PHE A 117 10.38 6.94 10.58
CA PHE A 117 11.23 7.75 9.72
C PHE A 117 11.24 9.21 10.20
N ALA A 118 12.21 9.99 9.75
CA ALA A 118 12.29 11.40 10.08
C ALA A 118 11.10 12.19 9.52
N ALA A 119 10.68 13.22 10.24
CA ALA A 119 9.63 14.10 9.77
C ALA A 119 10.08 14.86 8.51
N GLY A 120 9.20 14.97 7.52
CA GLY A 120 9.48 15.69 6.27
C GLY A 120 10.63 15.07 5.44
N GLN A 121 10.81 13.77 5.52
CA GLN A 121 11.91 13.09 4.81
C GLN A 121 11.56 12.82 3.34
N PHE A 122 10.29 12.54 3.01
CA PHE A 122 9.88 12.06 1.70
C PHE A 122 8.94 13.02 0.97
N ASP A 123 9.02 13.01 -0.35
CA ASP A 123 8.08 13.70 -1.25
C ASP A 123 6.95 12.76 -1.66
N LEU A 124 7.26 11.45 -1.76
CA LEU A 124 6.32 10.38 -2.08
C LEU A 124 6.47 9.25 -1.07
N VAL A 125 5.36 8.82 -0.47
CA VAL A 125 5.23 7.52 0.19
C VAL A 125 4.26 6.69 -0.63
N TYR A 126 4.61 5.45 -0.97
CA TYR A 126 3.68 4.58 -1.68
C TYR A 126 3.63 3.18 -1.07
N SER A 127 2.54 2.45 -1.36
CA SER A 127 2.32 1.07 -0.90
C SER A 127 1.36 0.35 -1.84
N ILE A 128 1.78 -0.74 -2.46
CA ILE A 128 0.97 -1.52 -3.41
C ILE A 128 0.89 -2.97 -2.94
N GLY A 129 -0.35 -3.50 -2.78
CA GLY A 129 -0.59 -4.89 -2.40
C GLY A 129 -0.26 -5.21 -0.93
N VAL A 130 -0.36 -4.23 -0.03
CA VAL A 130 -0.04 -4.38 1.39
C VAL A 130 -1.16 -3.87 2.30
N LEU A 131 -1.56 -2.60 2.11
CA LEU A 131 -2.54 -1.95 2.97
C LEU A 131 -3.95 -2.44 2.67
N ALA A 132 -4.71 -2.73 3.74
CA ALA A 132 -6.05 -3.32 3.64
C ALA A 132 -6.08 -4.67 2.88
N GLU A 133 -4.97 -5.37 2.89
CA GLU A 133 -4.80 -6.73 2.38
C GLU A 133 -4.05 -7.59 3.39
N HIS A 134 -2.87 -7.16 3.80
CA HIS A 134 -2.03 -7.83 4.80
C HIS A 134 -1.95 -7.05 6.11
N VAL A 135 -2.03 -5.72 6.01
CA VAL A 135 -1.94 -4.78 7.13
C VAL A 135 -3.13 -3.81 7.07
N PRO A 136 -3.81 -3.54 8.20
CA PRO A 136 -4.95 -2.63 8.19
C PRO A 136 -4.52 -1.18 7.91
N LEU A 137 -5.26 -0.49 7.03
CA LEU A 137 -5.15 0.95 6.85
C LEU A 137 -5.89 1.63 8.02
N GLN A 138 -5.12 2.23 8.94
CA GLN A 138 -5.63 2.79 10.20
C GLN A 138 -5.13 4.22 10.45
N PRO A 139 -5.87 5.03 11.26
CA PRO A 139 -5.48 6.41 11.56
C PRO A 139 -4.04 6.58 12.08
N PRO A 140 -3.50 5.70 12.96
CA PRO A 140 -2.11 5.84 13.41
C PRO A 140 -1.08 5.75 12.28
N LEU A 141 -1.27 4.84 11.31
CA LEU A 141 -0.39 4.73 10.15
C LEU A 141 -0.50 5.97 9.26
N VAL A 142 -1.74 6.41 8.96
CA VAL A 142 -1.99 7.62 8.14
C VAL A 142 -1.32 8.85 8.78
N ALA A 143 -1.42 9.02 10.09
CA ALA A 143 -0.77 10.12 10.82
C ALA A 143 0.76 10.05 10.75
N ARG A 144 1.35 8.85 10.82
CA ARG A 144 2.80 8.65 10.69
C ARG A 144 3.26 8.98 9.29
N VAL A 145 2.59 8.47 8.25
CA VAL A 145 2.89 8.81 6.85
C VAL A 145 2.80 10.32 6.63
N GLN A 146 1.77 10.98 7.18
CA GLN A 146 1.64 12.43 7.10
C GLN A 146 2.84 13.16 7.71
N ARG A 147 3.35 12.68 8.84
CA ARG A 147 4.53 13.24 9.48
C ARG A 147 5.81 13.05 8.65
N TRP A 148 6.00 11.88 8.03
CA TRP A 148 7.17 11.56 7.20
C TRP A 148 7.20 12.34 5.89
N LEU A 149 6.05 12.72 5.37
CA LEU A 149 5.94 13.50 4.13
C LEU A 149 6.30 14.96 4.36
N ARG A 150 7.00 15.55 3.39
CA ARG A 150 7.16 17.00 3.25
C ARG A 150 5.80 17.67 3.06
N PRO A 151 5.67 18.98 3.36
CA PRO A 151 4.48 19.74 2.97
C PRO A 151 4.21 19.59 1.46
N GLY A 152 2.97 19.27 1.10
CA GLY A 152 2.60 19.00 -0.30
C GLY A 152 3.02 17.64 -0.86
N GLY A 153 3.73 16.82 -0.08
CA GLY A 153 4.08 15.43 -0.44
C GLY A 153 2.87 14.54 -0.58
N ARG A 154 3.02 13.39 -1.24
CA ARG A 154 1.92 12.49 -1.61
C ARG A 154 2.02 11.13 -0.94
N PHE A 155 0.87 10.60 -0.56
CA PHE A 155 0.71 9.20 -0.19
C PHE A 155 -0.12 8.50 -1.27
N ALA A 156 0.50 7.56 -1.98
CA ALA A 156 -0.10 6.77 -3.03
C ALA A 156 -0.20 5.32 -2.59
N PHE A 157 -1.39 4.72 -2.58
CA PHE A 157 -1.54 3.35 -2.09
C PHE A 157 -2.68 2.61 -2.76
N SER A 158 -2.61 1.28 -2.74
CA SER A 158 -3.71 0.40 -3.08
C SER A 158 -4.33 -0.21 -1.83
N THR A 159 -5.65 -0.44 -1.87
CA THR A 159 -6.37 -1.28 -0.91
C THR A 159 -7.14 -2.34 -1.65
N VAL A 160 -7.44 -3.46 -0.98
CA VAL A 160 -8.38 -4.46 -1.52
C VAL A 160 -9.80 -4.07 -1.10
N HIS A 161 -10.66 -3.93 -2.11
CA HIS A 161 -12.07 -3.59 -1.89
C HIS A 161 -12.83 -4.81 -1.30
N PRO A 162 -13.77 -4.60 -0.35
CA PRO A 162 -14.52 -5.70 0.25
C PRO A 162 -15.34 -6.55 -0.75
N ASP A 163 -15.67 -6.01 -1.92
CA ASP A 163 -16.41 -6.74 -2.97
C ASP A 163 -15.52 -7.54 -3.92
N SER A 164 -14.21 -7.67 -3.63
CA SER A 164 -13.29 -8.50 -4.41
C SER A 164 -13.76 -9.95 -4.48
N ARG A 165 -13.58 -10.58 -5.65
CA ARG A 165 -14.00 -11.98 -5.89
C ARG A 165 -13.27 -12.96 -4.98
N SER A 166 -12.03 -12.67 -4.60
CA SER A 166 -11.22 -13.47 -3.68
C SER A 166 -11.76 -13.49 -2.23
N ILE A 167 -12.64 -12.55 -1.87
CA ILE A 167 -13.16 -12.44 -0.51
C ILE A 167 -14.45 -13.27 -0.38
N PRO A 168 -14.48 -14.29 0.51
CA PRO A 168 -15.63 -15.15 0.66
C PRO A 168 -16.91 -14.37 1.00
N GLN A 169 -17.97 -14.58 0.22
CA GLN A 169 -19.30 -13.98 0.43
C GLN A 169 -20.10 -14.84 1.43
N THR A 170 -19.83 -14.68 2.73
CA THR A 170 -20.59 -15.36 3.79
C THR A 170 -22.04 -14.87 3.83
N PRO A 171 -22.99 -15.67 4.39
CA PRO A 171 -24.37 -15.22 4.57
C PRO A 171 -24.50 -13.90 5.34
N ALA A 172 -23.66 -13.70 6.37
CA ALA A 172 -23.60 -12.46 7.14
C ALA A 172 -23.18 -11.26 6.26
N ARG A 173 -22.22 -11.44 5.34
CA ARG A 173 -21.79 -10.38 4.40
C ARG A 173 -22.92 -10.06 3.41
N ARG A 174 -23.54 -11.07 2.82
CA ARG A 174 -24.69 -10.88 1.88
C ARG A 174 -25.83 -10.12 2.54
N LEU A 175 -26.23 -10.53 3.75
CA LEU A 175 -27.25 -9.82 4.51
C LEU A 175 -26.80 -8.40 4.86
N GLY A 176 -25.57 -8.25 5.34
CA GLY A 176 -24.99 -6.95 5.67
C GLY A 176 -24.98 -5.99 4.48
N SER A 177 -24.57 -6.44 3.29
CA SER A 177 -24.58 -5.63 2.06
C SER A 177 -26.00 -5.18 1.69
N SER A 178 -27.00 -6.06 1.86
CA SER A 178 -28.40 -5.75 1.54
C SER A 178 -29.02 -4.70 2.47
N ILE A 179 -28.63 -4.69 3.76
CA ILE A 179 -29.20 -3.77 4.75
C ILE A 179 -28.37 -2.48 4.93
N ALA A 180 -27.08 -2.49 4.59
CA ALA A 180 -26.19 -1.35 4.80
C ALA A 180 -26.72 -0.02 4.23
N PRO A 181 -27.31 0.04 3.00
CA PRO A 181 -27.83 1.28 2.45
C PRO A 181 -28.93 1.93 3.29
N TRP A 182 -29.67 1.11 4.06
CA TRP A 182 -30.81 1.56 4.85
C TRP A 182 -30.46 1.96 6.28
N LEU A 183 -29.20 1.74 6.72
CA LEU A 183 -28.78 2.04 8.08
C LEU A 183 -28.34 3.49 8.25
N PRO A 184 -28.60 4.12 9.42
CA PRO A 184 -28.00 5.38 9.80
C PRO A 184 -26.47 5.31 9.75
N GLY A 185 -25.82 6.45 9.44
CA GLY A 185 -24.38 6.53 9.20
C GLY A 185 -23.49 5.80 10.21
N PRO A 186 -23.67 5.97 11.55
CA PRO A 186 -22.85 5.25 12.55
C PRO A 186 -23.00 3.73 12.50
N LEU A 187 -24.26 3.24 12.35
CA LEU A 187 -24.56 1.80 12.26
C LEU A 187 -24.06 1.20 10.96
N ARG A 188 -24.21 1.90 9.85
CA ARG A 188 -23.65 1.50 8.53
C ARG A 188 -22.15 1.38 8.59
N ARG A 189 -21.46 2.34 9.22
CA ARG A 189 -20.01 2.31 9.42
C ARG A 189 -19.59 1.09 10.23
N HIS A 190 -20.25 0.84 11.36
CA HIS A 190 -19.96 -0.32 12.20
C HIS A 190 -20.16 -1.64 11.47
N LEU A 191 -21.27 -1.78 10.72
CA LEU A 191 -21.56 -2.97 9.90
C LEU A 191 -20.48 -3.15 8.82
N ARG A 192 -20.14 -2.09 8.10
CA ARG A 192 -19.07 -2.11 7.10
C ARG A 192 -17.76 -2.60 7.69
N ASP A 193 -17.30 -1.97 8.77
CA ASP A 193 -15.98 -2.23 9.34
C ASP A 193 -15.87 -3.62 9.98
N ARG A 194 -16.95 -4.13 10.59
CA ARG A 194 -16.94 -5.40 11.32
C ARG A 194 -17.39 -6.59 10.47
N VAL A 195 -18.36 -6.42 9.62
CA VAL A 195 -18.99 -7.52 8.88
C VAL A 195 -18.55 -7.55 7.42
N LEU A 196 -18.62 -6.41 6.74
CA LEU A 196 -18.32 -6.35 5.31
C LEU A 196 -16.81 -6.35 5.05
N ALA A 197 -16.06 -5.49 5.74
CA ALA A 197 -14.61 -5.37 5.56
C ALA A 197 -13.78 -6.31 6.45
N GLY A 198 -14.40 -6.95 7.46
CA GLY A 198 -13.68 -7.81 8.40
C GLY A 198 -12.56 -7.08 9.17
N GLY A 199 -12.62 -5.75 9.24
CA GLY A 199 -11.63 -4.89 9.88
C GLY A 199 -10.30 -4.75 9.12
N LEU A 200 -10.18 -5.36 7.94
CA LEU A 200 -8.95 -5.32 7.13
C LEU A 200 -9.16 -4.56 5.81
N TYR A 201 -10.14 -4.97 5.00
CA TYR A 201 -10.40 -4.41 3.68
C TYR A 201 -10.97 -2.98 3.73
N ALA A 202 -10.70 -2.18 2.71
CA ALA A 202 -11.16 -0.79 2.66
C ALA A 202 -11.75 -0.44 1.29
N ASP A 203 -12.96 0.12 1.31
CA ASP A 203 -13.63 0.75 0.18
C ASP A 203 -13.29 2.26 0.09
N GLU A 204 -13.80 2.91 -0.94
CA GLU A 204 -13.61 4.34 -1.17
C GLU A 204 -14.12 5.21 -0.02
N ASP A 205 -15.23 4.83 0.62
CA ASP A 205 -15.80 5.59 1.72
C ASP A 205 -14.89 5.51 2.94
N ARG A 206 -14.33 4.33 3.21
CA ARG A 206 -13.33 4.18 4.28
C ARG A 206 -12.08 5.01 4.02
N VAL A 207 -11.60 5.03 2.78
CA VAL A 207 -10.47 5.87 2.38
C VAL A 207 -10.80 7.34 2.59
N ARG A 208 -11.96 7.84 2.11
CA ARG A 208 -12.36 9.24 2.30
C ARG A 208 -12.46 9.63 3.77
N GLU A 209 -12.97 8.75 4.64
CA GLU A 209 -13.03 8.98 6.08
C GLU A 209 -11.63 9.15 6.71
N LEU A 210 -10.69 8.28 6.36
CA LEU A 210 -9.33 8.31 6.91
C LEU A 210 -8.53 9.53 6.46
N PHE A 211 -8.85 10.07 5.30
CA PHE A 211 -8.16 11.20 4.68
C PHE A 211 -8.98 12.51 4.71
N ALA A 212 -10.02 12.59 5.53
CA ALA A 212 -10.91 13.76 5.62
C ALA A 212 -10.23 15.02 6.19
N SER A 213 -9.15 14.87 6.98
CA SER A 213 -8.45 15.99 7.61
C SER A 213 -6.96 15.97 7.35
N GLY A 214 -6.41 17.10 6.96
CA GLY A 214 -4.98 17.27 6.69
C GLY A 214 -4.50 16.68 5.36
N TRP A 215 -5.42 16.22 4.50
CA TRP A 215 -5.16 15.66 3.19
C TRP A 215 -6.11 16.22 2.12
N ALA A 216 -5.63 16.21 0.88
CA ALA A 216 -6.45 16.41 -0.32
C ALA A 216 -6.37 15.16 -1.18
N ILE A 217 -7.47 14.43 -1.35
CA ILE A 217 -7.51 13.27 -2.25
C ILE A 217 -7.47 13.80 -3.69
N GLU A 218 -6.36 13.54 -4.40
CA GLU A 218 -6.15 13.94 -5.79
C GLU A 218 -6.72 12.92 -6.78
N SER A 219 -6.75 11.64 -6.39
CA SER A 219 -7.27 10.55 -7.22
C SER A 219 -7.74 9.41 -6.34
N LEU A 220 -8.87 8.80 -6.70
CA LEU A 220 -9.39 7.59 -6.08
C LEU A 220 -10.12 6.79 -7.17
N VAL A 221 -9.45 5.79 -7.72
CA VAL A 221 -9.90 5.01 -8.87
C VAL A 221 -9.90 3.52 -8.56
N ARG A 222 -10.62 2.74 -9.36
CA ARG A 222 -10.66 1.28 -9.26
C ARG A 222 -9.77 0.64 -10.29
N LEU A 223 -9.10 -0.44 -9.89
CA LEU A 223 -8.35 -1.32 -10.78
C LEU A 223 -8.78 -2.76 -10.49
N GLU A 224 -9.27 -3.45 -11.50
CA GLU A 224 -9.67 -4.86 -11.38
C GLU A 224 -8.51 -5.77 -11.82
N SER A 225 -8.21 -6.77 -11.00
CA SER A 225 -7.35 -7.91 -11.33
C SER A 225 -8.19 -9.19 -11.36
N GLU A 226 -7.61 -10.33 -11.70
CA GLU A 226 -8.33 -11.61 -11.76
C GLU A 226 -9.06 -11.95 -10.45
N ALA A 227 -8.42 -11.69 -9.31
CA ALA A 227 -8.92 -12.05 -8.00
C ALA A 227 -9.43 -10.86 -7.17
N HIS A 228 -8.92 -9.65 -7.42
CA HIS A 228 -9.14 -8.51 -6.55
C HIS A 228 -9.70 -7.31 -7.32
N LEU A 229 -10.59 -6.58 -6.64
CA LEU A 229 -10.93 -5.22 -6.97
C LEU A 229 -10.12 -4.31 -6.04
N HIS A 230 -9.26 -3.48 -6.61
CA HIS A 230 -8.43 -2.55 -5.86
C HIS A 230 -8.99 -1.14 -5.91
N CYS A 231 -8.87 -0.40 -4.78
CA CYS A 231 -8.99 1.05 -4.77
C CYS A 231 -7.57 1.64 -4.78
N LEU A 232 -7.26 2.45 -5.78
CA LEU A 232 -5.99 3.16 -5.90
C LEU A 232 -6.20 4.61 -5.47
N CYS A 233 -5.53 5.04 -4.43
CA CYS A 233 -5.65 6.38 -3.87
C CYS A 233 -4.35 7.16 -4.00
N VAL A 234 -4.46 8.41 -4.40
CA VAL A 234 -3.40 9.42 -4.28
C VAL A 234 -3.92 10.55 -3.41
N ALA A 235 -3.33 10.73 -2.25
CA ALA A 235 -3.67 11.78 -1.31
C ALA A 235 -2.46 12.70 -1.09
N ARG A 236 -2.64 14.02 -1.25
CA ARG A 236 -1.62 15.02 -1.01
C ARG A 236 -1.76 15.60 0.39
N LYS A 237 -0.64 15.64 1.13
CA LYS A 237 -0.57 16.30 2.43
C LYS A 237 -0.87 17.79 2.27
N ALA A 238 -1.78 18.31 3.09
CA ALA A 238 -2.07 19.74 3.10
C ALA A 238 -0.82 20.56 3.45
N ILE A 239 -0.68 21.69 2.78
CA ILE A 239 0.34 22.70 3.10
C ILE A 239 -0.27 23.56 4.21
N VAL A 240 0.21 23.38 5.43
CA VAL A 240 -0.17 24.19 6.61
C VAL A 240 0.97 25.14 6.89
#